data_27961497b272972469aadf08367545e0
#
_entry.id   27961497b272972469aadf08367545e0
#
_cell.length_a   1.000
_cell.length_b   1.000
_cell.length_c   1.000
_cell.angle_alpha   90.00
_cell.angle_beta   90.00
_cell.angle_gamma   90.00
#
_symmetry.space_group_name_H-M   'P 1'
#
loop_
_entity.id
_entity.type
_entity.pdbx_description
1 polymer ?
#
loop_
_entity_poly.entity_id
_entity_poly.type
_entity_poly.pdbx_seq_one_letter_code
_entity_poly.pdbx_strand_id
1 'polypeptide(L)'
;MKREPIFAFAQGSESREVVRKLYIGIAPVFVLAVNPNKEETEKLYNTELDEAPNYLSETEVGPEGNKSKVSQARIDFVVKSDPEKCNGIEMLTKVTFFLNKAYRYNKDNTKVEVINKYGETTWLPVGAAKGTEPIPDNMKWYDTSDMRPAYIGEAELTDFIKKYLNIPNKSFTNPKTKEVKFIPNLADAEARLDKIDNYFKGDFTELKNIIKLQPNNRVKGMFGVRTTDDNKQYQAVYTQKFLKLNVTDYSKLDEEMQNRKAAGAYPTTEFSIEPLHEYNVAATDFNSPENGPLGAGSAPTSTPWDAWSGNK
;
A
#
# COMPACT_ATOMS: atom_id res chain seq x y z
N MET A 1 -21.81 24.27 -18.66
CA MET A 1 -22.06 22.84 -18.84
C MET A 1 -21.60 22.15 -17.56
N LYS A 2 -22.51 21.71 -16.71
CA LYS A 2 -22.16 20.88 -15.55
C LYS A 2 -21.76 19.51 -16.09
N ARG A 3 -20.51 19.11 -15.86
CA ARG A 3 -20.07 17.74 -16.17
C ARG A 3 -20.80 16.80 -15.20
N GLU A 4 -21.45 15.78 -15.73
CA GLU A 4 -22.03 14.74 -14.87
C GLU A 4 -20.91 14.06 -14.07
N PRO A 5 -21.13 13.78 -12.76
CA PRO A 5 -20.10 13.16 -11.92
C PRO A 5 -19.84 11.74 -12.40
N ILE A 6 -18.57 11.38 -12.50
CA ILE A 6 -18.13 9.99 -12.78
C ILE A 6 -18.55 9.06 -11.64
N PHE A 7 -18.87 9.62 -10.47
CA PHE A 7 -19.44 8.93 -9.32
C PHE A 7 -20.61 9.77 -8.79
N ALA A 8 -21.83 9.34 -9.08
CA ALA A 8 -23.03 9.98 -8.52
C ALA A 8 -23.20 9.54 -7.07
N PHE A 9 -22.98 10.46 -6.13
CA PHE A 9 -23.47 10.34 -4.77
C PHE A 9 -24.76 11.14 -4.69
N ALA A 10 -25.89 10.45 -4.53
CA ALA A 10 -27.18 11.11 -4.34
C ALA A 10 -27.29 11.57 -2.89
N GLN A 11 -27.30 12.88 -2.67
CA GLN A 11 -28.04 13.47 -1.54
C GLN A 11 -29.43 13.86 -2.05
N GLY A 12 -30.46 13.36 -1.37
CA GLY A 12 -31.84 13.85 -1.48
C GLY A 12 -32.79 12.99 -2.30
N SER A 13 -33.65 12.30 -1.62
CA SER A 13 -35.08 11.93 -1.87
C SER A 13 -35.59 11.52 -3.26
N GLU A 14 -34.76 11.15 -4.19
CA GLU A 14 -35.15 10.34 -5.35
C GLU A 14 -34.19 9.18 -5.47
N SER A 15 -34.71 7.97 -5.29
CA SER A 15 -33.98 6.71 -5.40
C SER A 15 -33.55 6.46 -6.83
N ARG A 16 -32.46 7.08 -7.25
CA ARG A 16 -31.70 6.60 -8.39
C ARG A 16 -30.75 5.53 -7.88
N GLU A 17 -30.93 4.31 -8.33
CA GLU A 17 -29.94 3.24 -8.14
C GLU A 17 -28.58 3.72 -8.68
N VAL A 18 -27.69 4.10 -7.78
CA VAL A 18 -26.31 4.41 -8.14
C VAL A 18 -25.57 3.08 -8.23
N VAL A 19 -25.51 2.53 -9.44
CA VAL A 19 -24.69 1.34 -9.70
C VAL A 19 -23.23 1.72 -9.54
N ARG A 20 -22.66 1.39 -8.39
CA ARG A 20 -21.24 1.57 -8.13
C ARG A 20 -20.44 0.56 -8.94
N LYS A 21 -19.65 1.05 -9.91
CA LYS A 21 -18.76 0.18 -10.68
C LYS A 21 -17.57 -0.24 -9.82
N LEU A 22 -17.40 -1.55 -9.71
CA LEU A 22 -16.22 -2.17 -9.10
C LEU A 22 -15.43 -2.88 -10.20
N TYR A 23 -14.13 -3.03 -9.97
CA TYR A 23 -13.22 -3.57 -10.96
C TYR A 23 -12.33 -4.64 -10.35
N ILE A 24 -12.00 -5.64 -11.15
CA ILE A 24 -11.11 -6.73 -10.78
C ILE A 24 -10.07 -6.94 -11.88
N GLY A 25 -8.85 -7.29 -11.49
CA GLY A 25 -7.79 -7.58 -12.44
C GLY A 25 -6.53 -6.73 -12.23
N ILE A 26 -5.58 -6.87 -13.15
CA ILE A 26 -4.32 -6.12 -13.14
C ILE A 26 -4.44 -4.88 -14.01
N ALA A 27 -4.04 -3.74 -13.45
CA ALA A 27 -4.03 -2.48 -14.17
C ALA A 27 -2.75 -1.68 -13.92
N PRO A 28 -2.18 -1.04 -14.96
CA PRO A 28 -1.29 0.08 -14.78
C PRO A 28 -2.08 1.29 -14.28
N VAL A 29 -1.59 1.89 -13.20
CA VAL A 29 -2.21 3.06 -12.57
C VAL A 29 -1.19 4.19 -12.40
N PHE A 30 -1.66 5.42 -12.40
CA PHE A 30 -0.88 6.59 -12.04
C PHE A 30 -1.47 7.28 -10.81
N VAL A 31 -0.59 7.91 -10.03
CA VAL A 31 -0.98 8.62 -8.82
C VAL A 31 -1.47 10.02 -9.19
N LEU A 32 -2.65 10.38 -8.70
CA LEU A 32 -3.24 11.71 -8.84
C LEU A 32 -2.96 12.60 -7.62
N ALA A 33 -2.98 12.00 -6.43
CA ALA A 33 -2.73 12.70 -5.18
C ALA A 33 -2.22 11.74 -4.09
N VAL A 34 -1.53 12.33 -3.11
CA VAL A 34 -1.07 11.64 -1.89
C VAL A 34 -1.66 12.37 -0.71
N ASN A 35 -2.41 11.66 0.14
CA ASN A 35 -3.11 12.24 1.29
C ASN A 35 -3.76 13.59 0.93
N PRO A 36 -4.74 13.59 -0.01
CA PRO A 36 -5.36 14.83 -0.43
C PRO A 36 -6.10 15.49 0.72
N ASN A 37 -6.02 16.81 0.82
CA ASN A 37 -6.83 17.58 1.76
C ASN A 37 -8.32 17.57 1.36
N LYS A 38 -9.17 18.29 2.12
CA LYS A 38 -10.61 18.35 1.84
C LYS A 38 -10.90 18.84 0.42
N GLU A 39 -10.35 19.98 0.02
CA GLU A 39 -10.57 20.58 -1.30
C GLU A 39 -10.05 19.68 -2.45
N GLU A 40 -8.86 19.10 -2.29
CA GLU A 40 -8.30 18.15 -3.26
C GLU A 40 -9.19 16.92 -3.40
N THR A 41 -9.73 16.40 -2.29
CA THR A 41 -10.61 15.23 -2.27
C THR A 41 -11.94 15.54 -2.95
N GLU A 42 -12.58 16.66 -2.60
CA GLU A 42 -13.84 17.11 -3.19
C GLU A 42 -13.70 17.28 -4.71
N LYS A 43 -12.59 17.85 -5.15
CA LYS A 43 -12.29 18.02 -6.59
C LYS A 43 -12.07 16.68 -7.30
N LEU A 44 -11.31 15.75 -6.68
CA LEU A 44 -11.00 14.46 -7.28
C LEU A 44 -12.23 13.58 -7.45
N TYR A 45 -13.10 13.58 -6.45
CA TYR A 45 -14.29 12.74 -6.43
C TYR A 45 -15.58 13.47 -6.84
N ASN A 46 -15.50 14.78 -7.15
CA ASN A 46 -16.63 15.64 -7.46
C ASN A 46 -17.78 15.52 -6.45
N THR A 47 -17.43 15.60 -5.17
CA THR A 47 -18.33 15.46 -4.03
C THR A 47 -18.02 16.56 -2.99
N GLU A 48 -18.96 16.86 -2.12
CA GLU A 48 -18.74 17.68 -0.94
C GLU A 48 -18.52 16.78 0.26
N LEU A 49 -17.59 17.17 1.14
CA LEU A 49 -17.26 16.48 2.37
C LEU A 49 -17.69 17.33 3.56
N ASP A 50 -18.28 16.70 4.55
CA ASP A 50 -18.59 17.38 5.82
C ASP A 50 -17.31 17.71 6.58
N GLU A 51 -16.35 16.76 6.63
CA GLU A 51 -15.11 16.89 7.38
C GLU A 51 -13.87 16.64 6.50
N ALA A 52 -12.73 17.18 6.92
CA ALA A 52 -11.45 16.91 6.28
C ALA A 52 -11.03 15.45 6.52
N PRO A 53 -10.39 14.79 5.53
CA PRO A 53 -9.85 13.45 5.71
C PRO A 53 -8.84 13.41 6.87
N ASN A 54 -8.99 12.44 7.77
CA ASN A 54 -8.04 12.19 8.84
C ASN A 54 -7.08 11.08 8.45
N TYR A 55 -5.79 11.35 8.54
CA TYR A 55 -4.71 10.43 8.19
C TYR A 55 -3.92 9.94 9.40
N LEU A 56 -4.33 10.31 10.61
CA LEU A 56 -3.70 9.91 11.85
C LEU A 56 -4.70 9.12 12.71
N SER A 57 -4.21 8.07 13.32
CA SER A 57 -4.96 7.25 14.28
C SER A 57 -4.02 6.59 15.26
N GLU A 58 -4.56 5.82 16.18
CA GLU A 58 -3.82 4.89 17.02
C GLU A 58 -4.23 3.46 16.66
N THR A 59 -3.30 2.53 16.81
CA THR A 59 -3.54 1.10 16.64
C THR A 59 -2.81 0.32 17.72
N GLU A 60 -3.19 -0.93 17.91
CA GLU A 60 -2.51 -1.84 18.81
C GLU A 60 -1.58 -2.76 18.03
N VAL A 61 -0.34 -2.89 18.48
CA VAL A 61 0.67 -3.77 17.90
C VAL A 61 1.30 -4.65 18.98
N GLY A 62 1.68 -5.86 18.61
CA GLY A 62 2.32 -6.82 19.51
C GLY A 62 1.56 -8.15 19.55
N PRO A 63 2.14 -9.16 20.21
CA PRO A 63 1.51 -10.47 20.34
C PRO A 63 0.24 -10.38 21.19
N GLU A 64 -0.66 -11.34 20.99
CA GLU A 64 -1.89 -11.45 21.77
C GLU A 64 -1.57 -11.51 23.27
N GLY A 65 -2.27 -10.69 24.07
CA GLY A 65 -2.02 -10.54 25.51
C GLY A 65 -0.90 -9.56 25.90
N ASN A 66 -0.15 -9.01 24.92
CA ASN A 66 0.88 -7.99 25.16
C ASN A 66 0.90 -6.95 24.04
N LYS A 67 -0.27 -6.36 23.76
CA LYS A 67 -0.43 -5.32 22.76
C LYS A 67 -0.12 -3.94 23.35
N SER A 68 0.54 -3.10 22.56
CA SER A 68 0.83 -1.71 22.89
C SER A 68 0.18 -0.76 21.90
N LYS A 69 -0.44 0.30 22.40
CA LYS A 69 -0.96 1.37 21.54
C LYS A 69 0.18 2.15 20.94
N VAL A 70 0.13 2.38 19.64
CA VAL A 70 1.11 3.16 18.89
C VAL A 70 0.40 4.09 17.91
N SER A 71 1.06 5.21 17.58
CA SER A 71 0.59 6.11 16.53
C SER A 71 0.62 5.39 15.19
N GLN A 72 -0.42 5.59 14.40
CA GLN A 72 -0.54 5.08 13.04
C GLN A 72 -0.73 6.24 12.07
N ALA A 73 0.03 6.24 10.99
CA ALA A 73 -0.18 7.13 9.85
C ALA A 73 -0.78 6.33 8.68
N ARG A 74 -1.90 6.82 8.15
CA ARG A 74 -2.52 6.30 6.93
C ARG A 74 -2.00 7.10 5.74
N ILE A 75 -1.54 6.39 4.72
CA ILE A 75 -1.06 6.99 3.47
C ILE A 75 -1.96 6.50 2.34
N ASP A 76 -2.77 7.42 1.82
CA ASP A 76 -3.67 7.18 0.69
C ASP A 76 -3.05 7.75 -0.59
N PHE A 77 -2.73 6.89 -1.54
CA PHE A 77 -2.49 7.29 -2.92
C PHE A 77 -3.80 7.21 -3.69
N VAL A 78 -4.32 8.33 -4.12
CA VAL A 78 -5.44 8.33 -5.07
C VAL A 78 -4.88 7.98 -6.44
N VAL A 79 -5.32 6.87 -6.99
CA VAL A 79 -4.81 6.34 -8.25
C VAL A 79 -5.91 6.22 -9.29
N LYS A 80 -5.54 6.42 -10.54
CA LYS A 80 -6.41 6.22 -11.71
C LYS A 80 -5.78 5.18 -12.64
N SER A 81 -6.58 4.27 -13.17
CA SER A 81 -6.13 3.34 -14.21
C SER A 81 -5.76 4.11 -15.48
N ASP A 82 -4.81 3.57 -16.24
CA ASP A 82 -4.43 4.09 -17.55
C ASP A 82 -5.42 3.57 -18.61
N PRO A 83 -6.36 4.40 -19.10
CA PRO A 83 -7.42 3.93 -20.00
C PRO A 83 -6.88 3.41 -21.33
N GLU A 84 -5.75 3.91 -21.81
CA GLU A 84 -5.12 3.43 -23.05
C GLU A 84 -4.66 1.96 -22.93
N LYS A 85 -4.33 1.54 -21.69
CA LYS A 85 -3.85 0.19 -21.38
C LYS A 85 -4.88 -0.70 -20.68
N CYS A 86 -6.05 -0.15 -20.37
CA CYS A 86 -7.14 -0.84 -19.68
C CYS A 86 -8.43 -0.85 -20.51
N ASN A 87 -8.34 -0.93 -21.84
CA ASN A 87 -9.48 -1.00 -22.75
C ASN A 87 -10.52 0.11 -22.53
N GLY A 88 -10.06 1.33 -22.25
CA GLY A 88 -10.90 2.49 -21.97
C GLY A 88 -11.45 2.55 -20.55
N ILE A 89 -11.13 1.60 -19.67
CA ILE A 89 -11.61 1.62 -18.28
C ILE A 89 -10.90 2.71 -17.48
N GLU A 90 -11.68 3.61 -16.92
CA GLU A 90 -11.25 4.66 -16.01
C GLU A 90 -11.67 4.32 -14.57
N MET A 91 -10.86 3.51 -13.88
CA MET A 91 -11.05 3.23 -12.48
C MET A 91 -10.35 4.29 -11.63
N LEU A 92 -11.07 4.94 -10.71
CA LEU A 92 -10.51 5.81 -9.68
C LEU A 92 -10.67 5.14 -8.32
N THR A 93 -9.55 4.93 -7.61
CA THR A 93 -9.55 4.27 -6.31
C THR A 93 -8.40 4.76 -5.44
N LYS A 94 -8.28 4.19 -4.24
CA LYS A 94 -7.18 4.46 -3.31
C LYS A 94 -6.32 3.23 -3.11
N VAL A 95 -5.01 3.44 -3.11
CA VAL A 95 -4.03 2.49 -2.58
C VAL A 95 -3.62 3.00 -1.21
N THR A 96 -3.96 2.25 -0.17
CA THR A 96 -3.75 2.67 1.22
C THR A 96 -2.65 1.84 1.87
N PHE A 97 -1.67 2.52 2.48
CA PHE A 97 -0.68 1.94 3.36
C PHE A 97 -0.87 2.45 4.78
N PHE A 98 -0.63 1.57 5.75
CA PHE A 98 -0.62 1.94 7.16
C PHE A 98 0.81 1.82 7.69
N LEU A 99 1.32 2.91 8.23
CA LEU A 99 2.58 2.93 8.96
C LEU A 99 2.26 2.95 10.45
N ASN A 100 2.81 2.00 11.19
CA ASN A 100 2.70 1.99 12.65
C ASN A 100 4.02 2.44 13.26
N LYS A 101 3.97 3.33 14.25
CA LYS A 101 5.15 3.82 14.96
C LYS A 101 5.69 2.75 15.91
N ALA A 102 5.99 1.58 15.34
CA ALA A 102 6.57 0.43 16.00
C ALA A 102 7.47 -0.31 15.00
N TYR A 103 8.50 -0.97 15.50
CA TYR A 103 9.39 -1.80 14.70
C TYR A 103 8.87 -3.23 14.62
N ARG A 104 9.16 -3.89 13.51
CA ARG A 104 8.76 -5.27 13.28
C ARG A 104 9.85 -6.20 13.82
N TYR A 105 9.47 -7.03 14.77
CA TYR A 105 10.32 -8.08 15.31
C TYR A 105 9.88 -9.45 14.76
N ASN A 106 10.83 -10.40 14.70
CA ASN A 106 10.49 -11.80 14.46
C ASN A 106 9.78 -12.41 15.69
N LYS A 107 9.25 -13.62 15.54
CA LYS A 107 8.38 -14.28 16.55
C LYS A 107 9.01 -14.36 17.95
N ASP A 108 10.32 -14.58 18.04
CA ASP A 108 11.07 -14.72 19.29
C ASP A 108 11.74 -13.41 19.76
N ASN A 109 11.47 -12.29 19.08
CA ASN A 109 12.05 -10.97 19.37
C ASN A 109 13.59 -10.91 19.33
N THR A 110 14.25 -11.88 18.70
CA THR A 110 15.72 -11.90 18.57
C THR A 110 16.22 -11.08 17.39
N LYS A 111 15.36 -10.84 16.40
CA LYS A 111 15.67 -10.05 15.19
C LYS A 111 14.66 -8.95 14.99
N VAL A 112 15.13 -7.86 14.38
CA VAL A 112 14.31 -6.73 13.94
C VAL A 112 14.49 -6.53 12.44
N GLU A 113 13.40 -6.19 11.76
CA GLU A 113 13.48 -5.78 10.36
C GLU A 113 14.17 -4.43 10.26
N VAL A 114 15.17 -4.34 9.40
CA VAL A 114 15.90 -3.09 9.14
C VAL A 114 15.79 -2.73 7.67
N ILE A 115 15.87 -1.46 7.38
CA ILE A 115 15.90 -0.90 6.03
C ILE A 115 17.19 -0.13 5.82
N ASN A 116 17.80 -0.26 4.63
CA ASN A 116 19.00 0.48 4.25
C ASN A 116 18.66 1.68 3.37
N LYS A 117 19.67 2.49 3.03
CA LYS A 117 19.51 3.67 2.15
C LYS A 117 19.01 3.35 0.72
N TYR A 118 19.08 2.10 0.30
CA TYR A 118 18.57 1.65 -1.00
C TYR A 118 17.11 1.18 -0.93
N GLY A 119 16.50 1.23 0.26
CA GLY A 119 15.14 0.75 0.48
C GLY A 119 15.02 -0.78 0.46
N GLU A 120 16.13 -1.49 0.71
CA GLU A 120 16.11 -2.94 0.90
C GLU A 120 15.96 -3.27 2.36
N THR A 121 15.09 -4.25 2.65
CA THR A 121 14.85 -4.72 4.01
C THR A 121 15.54 -6.05 4.27
N THR A 122 15.96 -6.27 5.50
CA THR A 122 16.52 -7.53 5.97
C THR A 122 16.32 -7.66 7.48
N TRP A 123 16.61 -8.84 8.01
CA TRP A 123 16.50 -9.14 9.42
C TRP A 123 17.87 -9.14 10.08
N LEU A 124 18.10 -8.24 11.05
CA LEU A 124 19.31 -8.22 11.86
C LEU A 124 19.00 -8.67 13.30
N PRO A 125 19.99 -9.28 14.00
CA PRO A 125 19.92 -9.41 15.44
C PRO A 125 19.65 -8.06 16.10
N VAL A 126 18.85 -8.03 17.16
CA VAL A 126 18.44 -6.79 17.84
C VAL A 126 19.67 -5.99 18.31
N GLY A 127 20.72 -6.67 18.80
CA GLY A 127 21.96 -6.04 19.20
C GLY A 127 22.71 -5.39 18.03
N ALA A 128 22.79 -6.06 16.87
CA ALA A 128 23.42 -5.51 15.67
C ALA A 128 22.67 -4.28 15.13
N ALA A 129 21.34 -4.28 15.16
CA ALA A 129 20.53 -3.15 14.76
C ALA A 129 20.70 -1.94 15.70
N LYS A 130 21.04 -2.18 16.97
CA LYS A 130 21.37 -1.13 17.96
C LYS A 130 22.85 -0.73 17.96
N GLY A 131 23.68 -1.36 17.13
CA GLY A 131 25.12 -1.13 17.11
C GLY A 131 25.90 -1.78 18.27
N THR A 132 25.28 -2.68 19.05
CA THR A 132 25.91 -3.37 20.19
C THR A 132 26.51 -4.74 19.83
N GLU A 133 26.15 -5.27 18.68
CA GLU A 133 26.68 -6.52 18.15
C GLU A 133 27.19 -6.32 16.71
N PRO A 134 28.16 -7.13 16.26
CA PRO A 134 28.67 -7.03 14.90
C PRO A 134 27.58 -7.43 13.87
N ILE A 135 27.56 -6.73 12.75
CA ILE A 135 26.73 -7.10 11.60
C ILE A 135 27.20 -8.44 11.07
N PRO A 136 26.28 -9.42 10.82
CA PRO A 136 26.63 -10.73 10.29
C PRO A 136 27.41 -10.64 8.97
N ASP A 137 28.37 -11.55 8.78
CA ASP A 137 29.26 -11.53 7.61
C ASP A 137 28.54 -11.63 6.26
N ASN A 138 27.44 -12.36 6.21
CA ASN A 138 26.62 -12.48 5.00
C ASN A 138 25.89 -11.17 4.63
N MET A 139 25.87 -10.19 5.53
CA MET A 139 25.26 -8.87 5.33
C MET A 139 26.30 -7.77 5.05
N LYS A 140 27.58 -8.03 5.21
CA LYS A 140 28.68 -7.05 5.05
C LYS A 140 29.06 -6.75 3.60
N TRP A 141 28.47 -7.42 2.63
CA TRP A 141 28.87 -7.26 1.24
C TRP A 141 28.21 -6.09 0.51
N TYR A 142 27.25 -5.44 1.12
CA TYR A 142 26.73 -4.16 0.66
C TYR A 142 26.71 -3.16 1.81
N ASP A 143 26.60 -1.88 1.44
CA ASP A 143 26.69 -0.79 2.39
C ASP A 143 25.61 -0.89 3.48
N THR A 144 26.06 -1.10 4.72
CA THR A 144 25.20 -1.25 5.89
C THR A 144 25.25 -0.01 6.80
N SER A 145 25.98 1.04 6.41
CA SER A 145 26.23 2.23 7.25
C SER A 145 24.94 2.96 7.63
N ASP A 146 23.92 2.90 6.78
CA ASP A 146 22.63 3.58 6.97
C ASP A 146 21.49 2.63 7.31
N MET A 147 21.77 1.41 7.76
CA MET A 147 20.72 0.52 8.21
C MET A 147 20.09 1.03 9.50
N ARG A 148 18.76 1.10 9.50
CA ARG A 148 17.96 1.46 10.67
C ARG A 148 16.76 0.52 10.80
N PRO A 149 16.21 0.34 12.01
CA PRO A 149 14.93 -0.37 12.15
C PRO A 149 13.86 0.23 11.27
N ALA A 150 13.12 -0.61 10.56
CA ALA A 150 12.00 -0.21 9.73
C ALA A 150 10.73 -0.14 10.56
N TYR A 151 9.90 0.85 10.32
CA TYR A 151 8.55 0.89 10.86
C TYR A 151 7.67 -0.17 10.17
N ILE A 152 6.70 -0.71 10.90
CA ILE A 152 5.71 -1.63 10.32
C ILE A 152 4.97 -0.91 9.19
N GLY A 153 4.95 -1.51 8.00
CA GLY A 153 4.36 -0.95 6.78
C GLY A 153 5.34 -0.15 5.90
N GLU A 154 6.53 0.18 6.40
CA GLU A 154 7.50 0.97 5.63
C GLU A 154 8.07 0.21 4.44
N ALA A 155 8.27 -1.08 4.56
CA ALA A 155 8.77 -1.92 3.48
C ALA A 155 7.84 -1.92 2.26
N GLU A 156 6.54 -2.07 2.51
CA GLU A 156 5.50 -2.09 1.48
C GLU A 156 5.37 -0.73 0.79
N LEU A 157 5.36 0.36 1.57
CA LEU A 157 5.34 1.73 1.03
C LEU A 157 6.58 1.99 0.15
N THR A 158 7.75 1.61 0.64
CA THR A 158 9.02 1.78 -0.09
C THR A 158 9.05 0.95 -1.37
N ASP A 159 8.51 -0.27 -1.35
CA ASP A 159 8.39 -1.10 -2.54
C ASP A 159 7.47 -0.50 -3.60
N PHE A 160 6.34 0.07 -3.18
CA PHE A 160 5.45 0.82 -4.07
C PHE A 160 6.19 2.00 -4.73
N ILE A 161 6.90 2.83 -3.95
CA ILE A 161 7.63 3.98 -4.45
C ILE A 161 8.71 3.56 -5.47
N LYS A 162 9.52 2.54 -5.15
CA LYS A 162 10.55 2.00 -6.05
C LYS A 162 9.99 1.61 -7.42
N LYS A 163 8.83 0.99 -7.44
CA LYS A 163 8.19 0.51 -8.66
C LYS A 163 7.47 1.61 -9.42
N TYR A 164 6.77 2.50 -8.69
CA TYR A 164 6.09 3.64 -9.27
C TYR A 164 7.07 4.59 -9.98
N LEU A 165 8.17 4.95 -9.32
CA LEU A 165 9.21 5.81 -9.89
C LEU A 165 10.14 5.09 -10.87
N ASN A 166 9.94 3.79 -11.06
CA ASN A 166 10.80 2.94 -11.90
C ASN A 166 12.30 3.10 -11.58
N ILE A 167 12.63 3.13 -10.28
CA ILE A 167 13.98 3.38 -9.79
C ILE A 167 14.99 2.44 -10.48
N PRO A 168 16.09 2.97 -11.05
CA PRO A 168 17.12 2.15 -11.67
C PRO A 168 17.84 1.28 -10.65
N ASN A 169 18.24 0.09 -11.09
CA ASN A 169 19.01 -0.81 -10.25
C ASN A 169 20.50 -0.41 -10.24
N LYS A 170 21.12 -0.55 -9.08
CA LYS A 170 22.56 -0.54 -8.88
C LYS A 170 23.03 -1.97 -8.62
N SER A 171 24.16 -2.35 -9.19
CA SER A 171 24.75 -3.67 -8.97
C SER A 171 25.66 -3.65 -7.74
N PHE A 172 25.56 -4.69 -6.95
CA PHE A 172 26.43 -4.97 -5.81
C PHE A 172 27.04 -6.35 -5.97
N THR A 173 28.35 -6.47 -5.77
CA THR A 173 29.04 -7.76 -5.90
C THR A 173 29.52 -8.18 -4.53
N ASN A 174 29.11 -9.37 -4.10
CA ASN A 174 29.64 -9.97 -2.88
C ASN A 174 31.15 -10.27 -3.06
N PRO A 175 32.04 -9.68 -2.26
CA PRO A 175 33.48 -9.82 -2.42
C PRO A 175 33.95 -11.26 -2.20
N LYS A 176 33.23 -12.07 -1.41
CA LYS A 176 33.59 -13.45 -1.09
C LYS A 176 33.04 -14.44 -2.11
N THR A 177 31.71 -14.40 -2.38
CA THR A 177 31.02 -15.36 -3.24
C THR A 177 30.99 -14.96 -4.72
N LYS A 178 31.34 -13.69 -5.02
CA LYS A 178 31.23 -13.08 -6.37
C LYS A 178 29.79 -13.02 -6.88
N GLU A 179 28.81 -13.30 -6.06
CA GLU A 179 27.41 -13.11 -6.39
C GLU A 179 27.11 -11.63 -6.68
N VAL A 180 26.34 -11.37 -7.74
CA VAL A 180 25.89 -10.03 -8.10
C VAL A 180 24.41 -9.88 -7.77
N LYS A 181 24.09 -8.88 -6.97
CA LYS A 181 22.72 -8.50 -6.66
C LYS A 181 22.39 -7.13 -7.27
N PHE A 182 21.24 -7.01 -7.90
CA PHE A 182 20.73 -5.77 -8.47
C PHE A 182 19.65 -5.20 -7.56
N ILE A 183 19.89 -4.01 -7.03
CA ILE A 183 19.03 -3.37 -6.03
C ILE A 183 18.60 -2.00 -6.54
N PRO A 184 17.28 -1.67 -6.56
CA PRO A 184 16.81 -0.33 -6.86
C PRO A 184 17.43 0.70 -5.91
N ASN A 185 18.04 1.75 -6.45
CA ASN A 185 18.80 2.71 -5.65
C ASN A 185 17.99 3.99 -5.37
N LEU A 186 17.21 3.97 -4.31
CA LEU A 186 16.41 5.12 -3.86
C LEU A 186 17.25 6.35 -3.52
N ALA A 187 18.46 6.15 -3.00
CA ALA A 187 19.31 7.25 -2.58
C ALA A 187 19.76 8.12 -3.77
N ASP A 188 20.19 7.48 -4.88
CA ASP A 188 20.60 8.20 -6.09
C ASP A 188 19.39 8.85 -6.83
N ALA A 189 18.18 8.33 -6.60
CA ALA A 189 16.95 8.87 -7.18
C ALA A 189 16.29 9.96 -6.31
N GLU A 190 16.90 10.33 -5.20
CA GLU A 190 16.34 11.28 -4.22
C GLU A 190 14.93 10.90 -3.74
N ALA A 191 14.67 9.60 -3.66
CA ALA A 191 13.37 9.04 -3.34
C ALA A 191 13.34 8.31 -1.97
N ARG A 192 14.37 8.51 -1.16
CA ARG A 192 14.48 7.95 0.17
C ARG A 192 13.52 8.64 1.14
N LEU A 193 12.89 7.85 2.02
CA LEU A 193 12.02 8.35 3.08
C LEU A 193 12.84 8.67 4.34
N ASP A 194 13.44 9.87 4.39
CA ASP A 194 14.29 10.29 5.50
C ASP A 194 13.51 10.94 6.66
N LYS A 195 12.28 11.44 6.36
CA LYS A 195 11.44 12.17 7.32
C LYS A 195 10.18 11.39 7.72
N ILE A 196 10.25 10.06 7.69
CA ILE A 196 9.09 9.20 7.98
C ILE A 196 8.48 9.44 9.37
N ASP A 197 9.28 9.88 10.35
CA ASP A 197 8.80 10.29 11.67
C ASP A 197 7.80 11.45 11.63
N ASN A 198 7.88 12.31 10.61
CA ASN A 198 6.94 13.42 10.44
C ASN A 198 5.56 12.94 9.97
N TYR A 199 5.48 11.77 9.34
CA TYR A 199 4.20 11.21 8.90
C TYR A 199 3.27 10.91 10.09
N PHE A 200 3.84 10.52 11.25
CA PHE A 200 3.09 10.35 12.50
C PHE A 200 2.65 11.66 13.16
N LYS A 201 3.01 12.80 12.55
CA LYS A 201 2.58 14.15 12.94
C LYS A 201 1.68 14.79 11.88
N GLY A 202 1.36 14.05 10.80
CA GLY A 202 0.53 14.52 9.69
C GLY A 202 1.27 15.32 8.61
N ASP A 203 2.61 15.39 8.66
CA ASP A 203 3.41 16.03 7.61
C ASP A 203 3.88 15.00 6.57
N PHE A 204 3.21 14.99 5.44
CA PHE A 204 3.50 14.12 4.28
C PHE A 204 4.22 14.87 3.14
N THR A 205 4.80 16.03 3.42
CA THR A 205 5.41 16.91 2.41
C THR A 205 6.52 16.22 1.64
N GLU A 206 7.40 15.45 2.33
CA GLU A 206 8.46 14.67 1.69
C GLU A 206 7.88 13.71 0.65
N LEU A 207 6.90 12.90 1.03
CA LEU A 207 6.27 11.91 0.14
C LEU A 207 5.56 12.56 -1.04
N LYS A 208 4.85 13.67 -0.80
CA LYS A 208 4.20 14.46 -1.86
C LYS A 208 5.23 14.98 -2.86
N ASN A 209 6.40 15.43 -2.39
CA ASN A 209 7.46 15.91 -3.26
C ASN A 209 8.11 14.78 -4.08
N ILE A 210 8.39 13.64 -3.47
CA ILE A 210 8.93 12.45 -4.15
C ILE A 210 7.99 12.04 -5.30
N ILE A 211 6.71 11.93 -5.06
CA ILE A 211 5.73 11.50 -6.08
C ILE A 211 5.55 12.55 -7.18
N LYS A 212 5.61 13.84 -6.88
CA LYS A 212 5.50 14.92 -7.86
C LYS A 212 6.69 15.02 -8.81
N LEU A 213 7.86 14.50 -8.45
CA LEU A 213 9.04 14.50 -9.31
C LEU A 213 8.83 13.70 -10.61
N GLN A 214 7.87 12.76 -10.61
CA GLN A 214 7.63 11.86 -11.74
C GLN A 214 6.12 11.68 -12.04
N PRO A 215 5.42 12.74 -12.44
CA PRO A 215 3.96 12.75 -12.53
C PRO A 215 3.38 11.81 -13.60
N ASN A 216 4.18 11.33 -14.54
CA ASN A 216 3.76 10.43 -15.63
C ASN A 216 4.08 8.96 -15.37
N ASN A 217 4.66 8.64 -14.22
CA ASN A 217 5.00 7.28 -13.89
C ASN A 217 3.74 6.43 -13.66
N ARG A 218 3.92 5.14 -13.88
CA ARG A 218 2.89 4.12 -13.72
C ARG A 218 3.45 2.93 -12.95
N VAL A 219 2.58 2.28 -12.21
CA VAL A 219 2.85 1.00 -11.56
C VAL A 219 1.69 0.06 -11.85
N LYS A 220 1.93 -1.22 -12.02
CA LYS A 220 0.86 -2.22 -12.10
C LYS A 220 0.46 -2.66 -10.70
N GLY A 221 -0.84 -2.55 -10.41
CA GLY A 221 -1.47 -3.09 -9.20
C GLY A 221 -2.46 -4.20 -9.55
N MET A 222 -2.68 -5.10 -8.60
CA MET A 222 -3.76 -6.07 -8.66
C MET A 222 -4.94 -5.55 -7.84
N PHE A 223 -6.09 -5.44 -8.50
CA PHE A 223 -7.33 -4.93 -7.93
C PHE A 223 -8.33 -6.07 -7.78
N GLY A 224 -9.18 -5.92 -6.78
CA GLY A 224 -10.19 -6.94 -6.46
C GLY A 224 -11.40 -6.34 -5.79
N VAL A 225 -12.31 -7.22 -5.37
CA VAL A 225 -13.55 -6.85 -4.69
C VAL A 225 -13.62 -7.57 -3.35
N ARG A 226 -13.76 -6.79 -2.29
CA ARG A 226 -14.00 -7.30 -0.95
C ARG A 226 -15.49 -7.29 -0.66
N THR A 227 -16.03 -8.42 -0.21
CA THR A 227 -17.39 -8.54 0.29
C THR A 227 -17.36 -8.59 1.82
N THR A 228 -18.18 -7.78 2.48
CA THR A 228 -18.32 -7.77 3.93
C THR A 228 -19.42 -8.75 4.37
N ASP A 229 -19.52 -9.03 5.68
CA ASP A 229 -20.50 -9.98 6.22
C ASP A 229 -21.96 -9.55 5.98
N ASP A 230 -22.21 -8.25 5.79
CA ASP A 230 -23.49 -7.66 5.40
C ASP A 230 -23.68 -7.59 3.87
N ASN A 231 -22.89 -8.36 3.12
CA ASN A 231 -22.90 -8.46 1.65
C ASN A 231 -22.59 -7.16 0.89
N LYS A 232 -22.07 -6.14 1.55
CA LYS A 232 -21.59 -4.93 0.86
C LYS A 232 -20.27 -5.20 0.16
N GLN A 233 -20.11 -4.62 -1.02
CA GLN A 233 -18.93 -4.82 -1.85
C GLN A 233 -18.13 -3.53 -1.99
N TYR A 234 -16.79 -3.65 -1.91
CA TYR A 234 -15.85 -2.54 -1.94
C TYR A 234 -14.69 -2.83 -2.86
N GLN A 235 -14.18 -1.79 -3.52
CA GLN A 235 -12.94 -1.89 -4.27
C GLN A 235 -11.79 -2.24 -3.31
N ALA A 236 -11.06 -3.30 -3.63
CA ALA A 236 -9.89 -3.74 -2.90
C ALA A 236 -8.63 -3.62 -3.75
N VAL A 237 -7.48 -3.51 -3.09
CA VAL A 237 -6.16 -3.48 -3.72
C VAL A 237 -5.24 -4.46 -3.00
N TYR A 238 -4.50 -5.26 -3.76
CA TYR A 238 -3.46 -6.12 -3.21
C TYR A 238 -2.19 -5.30 -2.96
N THR A 239 -2.03 -4.78 -1.75
CA THR A 239 -0.97 -3.83 -1.40
C THR A 239 0.38 -4.47 -1.11
N GLN A 240 0.44 -5.80 -1.03
CA GLN A 240 1.67 -6.52 -0.68
C GLN A 240 2.70 -6.53 -1.81
N LYS A 241 2.24 -6.36 -3.06
CA LYS A 241 3.13 -6.40 -4.21
C LYS A 241 2.59 -5.59 -5.37
N PHE A 242 3.40 -4.67 -5.84
CA PHE A 242 3.20 -3.95 -7.08
C PHE A 242 4.24 -4.39 -8.11
N LEU A 243 3.97 -4.17 -9.38
CA LEU A 243 4.83 -4.62 -10.47
C LEU A 243 5.26 -3.42 -11.34
N LYS A 244 6.46 -3.50 -11.91
CA LYS A 244 6.90 -2.56 -12.94
C LYS A 244 6.07 -2.76 -14.21
N LEU A 245 5.94 -1.72 -15.03
CA LEU A 245 5.11 -1.74 -16.25
C LEU A 245 5.49 -2.84 -17.25
N ASN A 246 6.76 -3.16 -17.34
CA ASN A 246 7.29 -4.14 -18.27
C ASN A 246 7.07 -5.61 -17.86
N VAL A 247 6.56 -5.86 -16.67
CA VAL A 247 6.24 -7.21 -16.20
C VAL A 247 4.96 -7.68 -16.89
N THR A 248 5.02 -8.84 -17.54
CA THR A 248 3.88 -9.47 -18.25
C THR A 248 3.54 -10.85 -17.71
N ASP A 249 4.45 -11.49 -17.00
CA ASP A 249 4.22 -12.75 -16.32
C ASP A 249 3.79 -12.48 -14.86
N TYR A 250 2.58 -12.88 -14.53
CA TYR A 250 1.97 -12.69 -13.23
C TYR A 250 1.91 -13.96 -12.38
N SER A 251 2.50 -15.08 -12.84
CA SER A 251 2.46 -16.38 -12.16
C SER A 251 2.96 -16.31 -10.72
N LYS A 252 4.08 -15.61 -10.49
CA LYS A 252 4.63 -15.42 -9.13
C LYS A 252 3.77 -14.53 -8.24
N LEU A 253 3.05 -13.57 -8.82
CA LEU A 253 2.11 -12.74 -8.07
C LEU A 253 0.89 -13.56 -7.66
N ASP A 254 0.37 -14.38 -8.59
CA ASP A 254 -0.75 -15.29 -8.32
C ASP A 254 -0.38 -16.32 -7.25
N GLU A 255 0.75 -17.01 -7.40
CA GLU A 255 1.24 -17.96 -6.40
C GLU A 255 1.34 -17.33 -4.99
N GLU A 256 1.93 -16.14 -4.89
CA GLU A 256 2.05 -15.43 -3.63
C GLU A 256 0.67 -15.09 -3.03
N MET A 257 -0.24 -14.59 -3.85
CA MET A 257 -1.60 -14.24 -3.42
C MET A 257 -2.37 -15.48 -2.97
N GLN A 258 -2.27 -16.60 -3.71
CA GLN A 258 -2.93 -17.87 -3.34
C GLN A 258 -2.36 -18.42 -2.03
N ASN A 259 -1.03 -18.37 -1.84
CA ASN A 259 -0.40 -18.80 -0.59
C ASN A 259 -0.88 -17.97 0.61
N ARG A 260 -1.06 -16.67 0.44
CA ARG A 260 -1.60 -15.80 1.49
C ARG A 260 -3.08 -16.08 1.78
N LYS A 261 -3.88 -16.34 0.75
CA LYS A 261 -5.29 -16.76 0.91
C LYS A 261 -5.38 -18.09 1.67
N ALA A 262 -4.54 -19.05 1.33
CA ALA A 262 -4.45 -20.34 2.03
C ALA A 262 -4.04 -20.18 3.52
N ALA A 263 -3.24 -19.15 3.83
CA ALA A 263 -2.89 -18.77 5.20
C ALA A 263 -3.96 -17.93 5.92
N GLY A 264 -5.14 -17.74 5.33
CA GLY A 264 -6.27 -17.01 5.91
C GLY A 264 -6.26 -15.50 5.65
N ALA A 265 -5.33 -14.97 4.85
CA ALA A 265 -5.38 -13.57 4.45
C ALA A 265 -6.46 -13.35 3.37
N TYR A 266 -7.12 -12.19 3.41
CA TYR A 266 -8.15 -11.80 2.44
C TYR A 266 -9.33 -12.78 2.33
N PRO A 267 -9.95 -13.25 3.43
CA PRO A 267 -10.94 -14.32 3.42
C PRO A 267 -12.19 -13.97 2.59
N THR A 268 -12.51 -12.69 2.47
CA THR A 268 -13.71 -12.19 1.78
C THR A 268 -13.36 -11.33 0.56
N THR A 269 -12.12 -11.44 0.02
CA THR A 269 -11.68 -10.64 -1.10
C THR A 269 -11.37 -11.51 -2.30
N GLU A 270 -11.93 -11.16 -3.46
CA GLU A 270 -11.59 -11.74 -4.74
C GLU A 270 -10.56 -10.88 -5.45
N PHE A 271 -9.50 -11.51 -5.96
CA PHE A 271 -8.49 -10.92 -6.82
C PHE A 271 -8.37 -11.73 -8.10
N SER A 272 -7.93 -11.07 -9.19
CA SER A 272 -7.66 -11.72 -10.47
C SER A 272 -6.36 -11.20 -11.07
N ILE A 273 -5.63 -12.07 -11.76
CA ILE A 273 -4.45 -11.71 -12.57
C ILE A 273 -4.80 -11.36 -14.01
N GLU A 274 -6.06 -11.48 -14.40
CA GLU A 274 -6.54 -11.09 -15.72
C GLU A 274 -6.43 -9.55 -15.93
N PRO A 275 -6.48 -9.06 -17.17
CA PRO A 275 -6.58 -7.64 -17.42
C PRO A 275 -7.78 -7.02 -16.71
N LEU A 276 -7.65 -5.76 -16.28
CA LEU A 276 -8.70 -5.04 -15.57
C LEU A 276 -10.03 -5.09 -16.33
N HIS A 277 -11.09 -5.49 -15.66
CA HIS A 277 -12.46 -5.50 -16.18
C HIS A 277 -13.46 -5.14 -15.09
N GLU A 278 -14.68 -4.79 -15.49
CA GLU A 278 -15.76 -4.47 -14.57
C GLU A 278 -16.22 -5.73 -13.85
N TYR A 279 -16.33 -5.66 -12.52
CA TYR A 279 -16.88 -6.74 -11.71
C TYR A 279 -18.39 -6.64 -11.68
N ASN A 280 -19.09 -7.73 -12.03
CA ASN A 280 -20.54 -7.77 -11.99
C ASN A 280 -21.02 -7.81 -10.54
N VAL A 281 -21.46 -6.69 -10.03
CA VAL A 281 -22.05 -6.57 -8.69
C VAL A 281 -23.46 -7.18 -8.75
N ALA A 282 -23.73 -8.20 -7.96
CA ALA A 282 -25.12 -8.60 -7.72
C ALA A 282 -25.85 -7.42 -7.06
N ALA A 283 -27.01 -7.03 -7.61
CA ALA A 283 -27.78 -5.90 -7.10
C ALA A 283 -28.11 -6.13 -5.61
N THR A 284 -27.43 -5.41 -4.74
CA THR A 284 -27.70 -5.34 -3.30
C THR A 284 -28.14 -3.94 -2.97
N ASP A 285 -29.15 -3.80 -2.11
CA ASP A 285 -29.71 -2.52 -1.67
C ASP A 285 -28.62 -1.63 -1.02
N PHE A 286 -28.16 -0.64 -1.77
CA PHE A 286 -27.15 0.34 -1.34
C PHE A 286 -27.73 1.54 -0.57
N ASN A 287 -28.93 1.44 -0.01
CA ASN A 287 -29.65 2.52 0.64
C ASN A 287 -29.20 2.83 2.09
N SER A 288 -27.91 2.70 2.41
CA SER A 288 -27.41 3.16 3.72
C SER A 288 -26.46 4.36 3.57
N PRO A 289 -26.71 5.48 4.24
CA PRO A 289 -25.88 6.68 4.17
C PRO A 289 -24.45 6.51 4.72
N GLU A 290 -24.15 5.38 5.39
CA GLU A 290 -22.84 5.06 5.96
C GLU A 290 -21.80 4.57 4.93
N ASN A 291 -22.18 4.44 3.66
CA ASN A 291 -21.37 3.78 2.63
C ASN A 291 -20.68 4.73 1.65
N GLY A 292 -20.44 5.96 2.02
CA GLY A 292 -19.59 6.87 1.24
C GLY A 292 -18.16 6.31 1.08
N PRO A 293 -17.43 6.63 -0.02
CA PRO A 293 -16.04 6.19 -0.23
C PRO A 293 -15.08 6.73 0.82
N LEU A 294 -15.57 7.54 1.72
CA LEU A 294 -14.85 8.19 2.81
C LEU A 294 -15.37 7.79 4.20
N GLY A 295 -16.35 6.88 4.26
CA GLY A 295 -16.73 6.31 5.53
C GLY A 295 -15.46 5.86 6.25
N ALA A 296 -15.21 6.44 7.44
CA ALA A 296 -14.16 6.01 8.34
C ALA A 296 -14.41 4.52 8.64
N GLY A 297 -13.95 3.66 7.71
CA GLY A 297 -13.81 2.26 8.00
C GLY A 297 -12.96 2.20 9.25
N SER A 298 -13.56 1.80 10.37
CA SER A 298 -12.79 1.30 11.50
C SER A 298 -11.66 0.48 10.91
N ALA A 299 -10.42 0.82 11.24
CA ALA A 299 -9.27 0.00 10.88
C ALA A 299 -9.68 -1.45 11.12
N PRO A 300 -9.44 -2.36 10.17
CA PRO A 300 -9.76 -3.75 10.40
C PRO A 300 -9.12 -4.12 11.73
N THR A 301 -9.94 -4.59 12.67
CA THR A 301 -9.50 -4.99 14.03
C THR A 301 -8.50 -6.15 14.01
N SER A 302 -8.30 -6.75 12.83
CA SER A 302 -7.19 -7.63 12.51
C SER A 302 -6.45 -7.04 11.31
N THR A 303 -5.23 -6.56 11.52
CA THR A 303 -4.31 -6.31 10.42
C THR A 303 -3.98 -7.66 9.75
N PRO A 304 -3.69 -7.70 8.43
CA PRO A 304 -3.20 -8.92 7.77
C PRO A 304 -1.98 -9.56 8.44
N TRP A 305 -1.42 -8.91 9.44
CA TRP A 305 -0.25 -9.29 10.24
C TRP A 305 -0.56 -10.31 11.34
N ASP A 306 -1.81 -10.39 11.83
CA ASP A 306 -2.17 -11.37 12.87
C ASP A 306 -2.17 -12.80 12.31
N ALA A 307 -2.39 -12.98 11.02
CA ALA A 307 -2.29 -14.29 10.35
C ALA A 307 -0.84 -14.77 10.13
N TRP A 308 0.16 -13.89 10.28
CA TRP A 308 1.57 -14.23 10.01
C TRP A 308 2.38 -14.61 11.26
N SER A 309 1.82 -14.44 12.45
CA SER A 309 2.43 -14.91 13.69
C SER A 309 2.27 -16.43 13.94
N GLY A 310 1.52 -17.12 13.09
CA GLY A 310 1.29 -18.56 13.16
C GLY A 310 1.89 -19.32 11.98
N ASN A 311 3.00 -19.96 12.16
CA ASN A 311 3.67 -20.96 11.32
C ASN A 311 4.79 -20.44 10.38
N LYS A 312 5.98 -20.45 10.89
CA LYS A 312 7.15 -21.31 10.58
C LYS A 312 8.32 -20.91 11.45
#